data_110874f1ec0709bffb56cc75ce5ebd11
#
_entry.id   110874f1ec0709bffb56cc75ce5ebd11
#
_cell.length_a   1.000
_cell.length_b   1.000
_cell.length_c   1.000
_cell.angle_alpha   90.00
_cell.angle_beta   90.00
_cell.angle_gamma   90.00
#
_symmetry.space_group_name_H-M   'P 1'
#
loop_
_entity.id
_entity.type
_entity.pdbx_description
1 polymer ?
#
loop_
_entity_poly.entity_id
_entity_poly.type
_entity_poly.pdbx_seq_one_letter_code
_entity_poly.pdbx_strand_id
1 'polypeptide(L)'
;MLEKLCSGVRYRTVLCHAPKQQGKGIPMKIGFDNNKYLAMQSAHIRERISQFDNKLYLEFGGKLFDDYHASRVLPGFQPDSKLQMLLQLKDQAEIVVVISAEDIISNKMRGDYGITYDQDVLRLIDAFQGMGLFVGSVCITMYTAAPEVEAFERRLNELKIRTFRHYKIAGYPNDVTHIVSDDGYGKNDYIETERPLVVITAPGPGSGKMAVCLSQLYHEYKRGIKAGYAKFETFPIWNIPLKHPVNLAYEAATADLNDVNMIDPFHLEAYGKTAVNYNRDIEIFPVVNAMFELIAGKSPYHSPTDMGVNMAGNCIIDDEVCQEASRKEIIRRYFKCLCDQKTGGIVKDDRYKLELLLNQAGVSVGMRAVEQQAHACSDKTGGRPAAAIELPDGTIVTGKTGPLLGAAASALLNALKRLAGIDQELDLVSAHAIEPIQTLKTQYLGSRNPRLHTDEILIALSSSVTENAAAAAAMHQLPMLKGCDVHSTVILSSVDADTLKKLGMNLTCDPVYEETGRKYHKI
;
A
#
# COMPACT_ATOMS: atom_id res chain seq x y z
N MET A 1 -16.41 38.88 23.89
CA MET A 1 -14.94 38.82 23.81
C MET A 1 -14.47 37.37 23.86
N LEU A 2 -15.15 36.47 23.09
CA LEU A 2 -14.88 35.03 23.04
C LEU A 2 -15.14 34.44 21.63
N GLU A 3 -15.03 35.31 20.59
CA GLU A 3 -15.32 34.92 19.18
C GLU A 3 -14.09 35.01 18.25
N LYS A 4 -12.87 34.88 18.76
CA LYS A 4 -11.66 34.95 17.90
C LYS A 4 -10.59 33.92 18.20
N LEU A 5 -10.94 32.68 18.47
CA LEU A 5 -9.95 31.59 18.66
C LEU A 5 -10.26 30.29 17.94
N CYS A 6 -11.02 30.33 16.86
CA CYS A 6 -11.19 29.19 15.93
C CYS A 6 -10.90 29.59 14.49
N SER A 7 -9.70 30.09 14.21
CA SER A 7 -9.24 30.30 12.84
C SER A 7 -8.11 29.32 12.52
N GLY A 8 -8.49 28.18 11.95
CA GLY A 8 -7.88 27.65 10.74
C GLY A 8 -6.45 27.15 10.82
N VAL A 9 -6.21 25.95 11.36
CA VAL A 9 -5.11 25.14 10.82
C VAL A 9 -5.62 24.48 9.53
N ARG A 10 -5.54 25.21 8.43
CA ARG A 10 -5.64 24.63 7.08
C ARG A 10 -4.37 23.81 6.84
N TYR A 11 -4.46 22.51 6.91
CA TYR A 11 -3.47 21.64 6.29
C TYR A 11 -3.57 21.84 4.77
N ARG A 12 -2.83 22.82 4.26
CA ARG A 12 -2.47 22.87 2.85
C ARG A 12 -1.60 21.65 2.60
N THR A 13 -2.15 20.63 1.95
CA THR A 13 -1.36 19.63 1.24
C THR A 13 -0.58 20.40 0.19
N VAL A 14 0.64 20.76 0.51
CA VAL A 14 1.58 21.32 -0.46
C VAL A 14 1.92 20.17 -1.38
N LEU A 15 1.25 20.12 -2.54
CA LEU A 15 1.77 19.44 -3.71
C LEU A 15 3.08 20.17 -4.03
N CYS A 16 4.18 19.70 -3.44
CA CYS A 16 5.51 20.09 -3.85
C CYS A 16 5.72 19.60 -5.28
N HIS A 17 5.40 20.46 -6.24
CA HIS A 17 6.02 20.37 -7.55
C HIS A 17 7.51 20.60 -7.32
N ALA A 18 8.25 19.50 -7.18
CA ALA A 18 9.71 19.56 -7.14
C ALA A 18 10.19 20.24 -8.42
N PRO A 19 11.04 21.28 -8.34
CA PRO A 19 11.66 21.84 -9.52
C PRO A 19 12.50 20.75 -10.18
N LYS A 20 12.34 20.58 -11.49
CA LYS A 20 13.21 19.77 -12.34
C LYS A 20 14.62 20.34 -12.28
N GLN A 21 15.43 19.94 -11.30
CA GLN A 21 16.85 20.07 -11.35
C GLN A 21 17.46 18.70 -11.59
N GLN A 22 17.97 18.53 -12.81
CA GLN A 22 18.75 17.40 -13.26
C GLN A 22 20.10 17.38 -12.53
N GLY A 23 20.15 16.75 -11.38
CA GLY A 23 21.38 16.14 -10.90
C GLY A 23 21.67 14.94 -11.83
N LYS A 24 22.88 14.83 -12.37
CA LYS A 24 23.37 13.67 -13.15
C LYS A 24 23.55 12.45 -12.23
N GLY A 25 22.47 11.95 -11.67
CA GLY A 25 22.40 10.60 -11.08
C GLY A 25 22.20 9.60 -12.21
N ILE A 26 22.79 8.41 -12.10
CA ILE A 26 22.47 7.28 -12.96
C ILE A 26 20.96 7.08 -12.87
N PRO A 27 20.21 7.14 -13.98
CA PRO A 27 18.77 6.99 -13.91
C PRO A 27 18.45 5.60 -13.36
N MET A 28 17.60 5.54 -12.35
CA MET A 28 17.04 4.28 -11.84
C MET A 28 16.46 3.51 -13.03
N LYS A 29 16.88 2.25 -13.20
CA LYS A 29 16.35 1.41 -14.28
C LYS A 29 14.83 1.34 -14.18
N ILE A 30 14.14 1.66 -15.27
CA ILE A 30 12.68 1.66 -15.35
C ILE A 30 12.26 0.40 -16.08
N GLY A 31 11.48 -0.46 -15.42
CA GLY A 31 10.92 -1.68 -15.99
C GLY A 31 9.45 -1.55 -16.40
N PHE A 32 8.78 -0.46 -16.01
CA PHE A 32 7.34 -0.28 -16.21
C PHE A 32 7.01 1.13 -16.71
N ASP A 33 6.17 1.21 -17.74
CA ASP A 33 5.68 2.48 -18.29
C ASP A 33 4.36 2.87 -17.63
N ASN A 34 4.44 3.76 -16.63
CA ASN A 34 3.28 4.22 -15.90
C ASN A 34 2.31 5.05 -16.75
N ASN A 35 2.80 5.84 -17.71
CA ASN A 35 1.93 6.66 -18.55
C ASN A 35 1.11 5.79 -19.51
N LYS A 36 1.76 4.78 -20.11
CA LYS A 36 1.08 3.77 -20.92
C LYS A 36 0.04 3.02 -20.09
N TYR A 37 0.36 2.64 -18.85
CA TYR A 37 -0.58 1.98 -17.95
C TYR A 37 -1.82 2.83 -17.68
N LEU A 38 -1.65 4.11 -17.32
CA LEU A 38 -2.78 5.01 -17.08
C LEU A 38 -3.67 5.15 -18.30
N ALA A 39 -3.06 5.29 -19.48
CA ALA A 39 -3.82 5.43 -20.74
C ALA A 39 -4.59 4.15 -21.09
N MET A 40 -3.94 2.98 -21.04
CA MET A 40 -4.55 1.69 -21.37
C MET A 40 -5.64 1.31 -20.38
N GLN A 41 -5.39 1.47 -19.09
CA GLN A 41 -6.33 1.14 -18.04
C GLN A 41 -7.59 2.01 -18.13
N SER A 42 -7.43 3.33 -18.33
CA SER A 42 -8.55 4.26 -18.51
C SER A 42 -9.35 3.98 -19.79
N ALA A 43 -8.67 3.62 -20.90
CA ALA A 43 -9.34 3.27 -22.14
C ALA A 43 -10.17 1.99 -21.98
N HIS A 44 -9.62 0.97 -21.32
CA HIS A 44 -10.32 -0.29 -21.09
C HIS A 44 -11.54 -0.13 -20.16
N ILE A 45 -11.45 0.74 -19.15
CA ILE A 45 -12.62 1.08 -18.32
C ILE A 45 -13.72 1.76 -19.15
N ARG A 46 -13.37 2.72 -20.04
CA ARG A 46 -14.34 3.36 -20.93
C ARG A 46 -15.00 2.37 -21.90
N GLU A 47 -14.23 1.43 -22.43
CA GLU A 47 -14.74 0.34 -23.25
C GLU A 47 -15.76 -0.49 -22.46
N ARG A 48 -15.44 -0.87 -21.22
CA ARG A 48 -16.38 -1.61 -20.34
C ARG A 48 -17.65 -0.82 -20.07
N ILE A 49 -17.59 0.48 -19.82
CA ILE A 49 -18.78 1.33 -19.63
C ILE A 49 -19.68 1.23 -20.87
N SER A 50 -19.11 1.32 -22.08
CA SER A 50 -19.89 1.28 -23.34
C SER A 50 -20.55 -0.07 -23.63
N GLN A 51 -20.07 -1.17 -23.03
CA GLN A 51 -20.65 -2.51 -23.18
C GLN A 51 -21.95 -2.70 -22.38
N PHE A 52 -22.25 -1.84 -21.39
CA PHE A 52 -23.32 -2.04 -20.40
C PHE A 52 -24.23 -0.82 -20.25
N ASP A 53 -25.00 -0.49 -21.24
CA ASP A 53 -25.95 0.64 -21.24
C ASP A 53 -25.38 1.93 -20.61
N ASN A 54 -24.09 2.15 -20.78
CA ASN A 54 -23.35 3.26 -20.21
C ASN A 54 -23.37 3.31 -18.66
N LYS A 55 -23.43 2.14 -17.97
CA LYS A 55 -23.42 2.02 -16.52
C LYS A 55 -22.51 0.88 -16.04
N LEU A 56 -21.47 1.22 -15.30
CA LEU A 56 -20.48 0.26 -14.80
C LEU A 56 -20.22 0.45 -13.30
N TYR A 57 -20.40 -0.62 -12.54
CA TYR A 57 -19.97 -0.71 -11.15
C TYR A 57 -18.56 -1.29 -11.09
N LEU A 58 -17.58 -0.47 -10.69
CA LEU A 58 -16.17 -0.82 -10.63
C LEU A 58 -15.75 -1.02 -9.17
N GLU A 59 -15.56 -2.28 -8.80
CA GLU A 59 -14.99 -2.62 -7.50
C GLU A 59 -13.50 -2.28 -7.46
N PHE A 60 -13.12 -1.41 -6.53
CA PHE A 60 -11.74 -1.00 -6.35
C PHE A 60 -11.09 -1.81 -5.22
N GLY A 61 -10.17 -2.68 -5.60
CA GLY A 61 -9.37 -3.46 -4.66
C GLY A 61 -8.06 -2.77 -4.26
N GLY A 62 -7.57 -3.07 -3.06
CA GLY A 62 -6.26 -2.62 -2.58
C GLY A 62 -6.17 -1.13 -2.23
N LYS A 63 -4.95 -0.65 -2.05
CA LYS A 63 -4.67 0.74 -1.64
C LYS A 63 -4.76 1.69 -2.83
N LEU A 64 -5.55 2.77 -2.68
CA LEU A 64 -5.74 3.78 -3.73
C LEU A 64 -4.61 4.82 -3.75
N PHE A 65 -4.07 5.19 -2.59
CA PHE A 65 -3.13 6.30 -2.45
C PHE A 65 -1.66 5.87 -2.38
N ASP A 66 -1.39 4.69 -1.80
CA ASP A 66 -0.05 4.30 -1.39
C ASP A 66 0.25 2.85 -1.80
N ASP A 67 0.16 2.54 -3.11
CA ASP A 67 0.49 1.21 -3.61
C ASP A 67 2.00 1.00 -3.73
N TYR A 68 2.66 1.00 -2.56
CA TYR A 68 4.11 0.79 -2.49
C TYR A 68 4.53 -0.62 -2.90
N HIS A 69 3.62 -1.62 -2.86
CA HIS A 69 3.97 -2.95 -3.35
C HIS A 69 4.18 -2.90 -4.86
N ALA A 70 3.21 -2.34 -5.60
CA ALA A 70 3.31 -2.21 -7.06
C ALA A 70 4.58 -1.43 -7.47
N SER A 71 4.87 -0.31 -6.80
CA SER A 71 6.06 0.49 -7.12
C SER A 71 7.39 -0.20 -6.82
N ARG A 72 7.42 -1.18 -5.90
CA ARG A 72 8.62 -1.98 -5.62
C ARG A 72 8.85 -3.11 -6.62
N VAL A 73 7.79 -3.74 -7.12
CA VAL A 73 7.90 -4.88 -8.04
C VAL A 73 7.85 -4.48 -9.52
N LEU A 74 7.36 -3.28 -9.81
CA LEU A 74 7.28 -2.68 -11.14
C LEU A 74 8.00 -1.32 -11.13
N PRO A 75 9.35 -1.27 -11.22
CA PRO A 75 10.10 -0.02 -11.22
C PRO A 75 9.65 0.93 -12.34
N GLY A 76 9.13 2.11 -11.95
CA GLY A 76 8.44 3.06 -12.82
C GLY A 76 6.96 3.25 -12.49
N PHE A 77 6.32 2.28 -11.86
CA PHE A 77 4.95 2.41 -11.34
C PHE A 77 4.91 3.44 -10.20
N GLN A 78 3.98 4.39 -10.28
CA GLN A 78 3.81 5.41 -9.24
C GLN A 78 2.81 4.92 -8.18
N PRO A 79 3.09 5.10 -6.88
CA PRO A 79 2.21 4.61 -5.80
C PRO A 79 0.78 5.13 -5.87
N ASP A 80 0.57 6.31 -6.46
CA ASP A 80 -0.72 6.96 -6.65
C ASP A 80 -1.35 6.73 -8.04
N SER A 81 -0.81 5.81 -8.84
CA SER A 81 -1.29 5.54 -10.23
C SER A 81 -2.79 5.26 -10.29
N LYS A 82 -3.33 4.53 -9.31
CA LYS A 82 -4.78 4.25 -9.25
C LYS A 82 -5.60 5.53 -9.11
N LEU A 83 -5.12 6.45 -8.30
CA LEU A 83 -5.75 7.75 -8.11
C LEU A 83 -5.62 8.62 -9.38
N GLN A 84 -4.42 8.67 -9.98
CA GLN A 84 -4.20 9.41 -11.23
C GLN A 84 -5.12 8.90 -12.35
N MET A 85 -5.34 7.59 -12.43
CA MET A 85 -6.29 7.00 -13.37
C MET A 85 -7.73 7.45 -13.09
N LEU A 86 -8.18 7.47 -11.83
CA LEU A 86 -9.51 7.99 -11.47
C LEU A 86 -9.66 9.48 -11.82
N LEU A 87 -8.62 10.28 -11.65
CA LEU A 87 -8.62 11.69 -12.04
C LEU A 87 -8.79 11.88 -13.55
N GLN A 88 -8.28 10.94 -14.39
CA GLN A 88 -8.55 10.96 -15.85
C GLN A 88 -10.01 10.62 -16.19
N LEU A 89 -10.74 10.00 -15.28
CA LEU A 89 -12.14 9.61 -15.43
C LEU A 89 -13.09 10.46 -14.57
N LYS A 90 -12.60 11.53 -13.93
CA LYS A 90 -13.30 12.31 -12.91
C LYS A 90 -14.70 12.77 -13.29
N ASP A 91 -14.89 13.15 -14.56
CA ASP A 91 -16.19 13.67 -15.03
C ASP A 91 -17.24 12.56 -15.25
N GLN A 92 -16.77 11.30 -15.36
CA GLN A 92 -17.61 10.11 -15.53
C GLN A 92 -17.73 9.27 -14.26
N ALA A 93 -16.87 9.51 -13.26
CA ALA A 93 -16.77 8.68 -12.06
C ALA A 93 -17.53 9.29 -10.87
N GLU A 94 -18.29 8.45 -10.18
CA GLU A 94 -18.90 8.70 -8.88
C GLU A 94 -18.37 7.68 -7.90
N ILE A 95 -17.94 8.12 -6.72
CA ILE A 95 -17.37 7.25 -5.69
C ILE A 95 -18.43 6.94 -4.64
N VAL A 96 -18.59 5.67 -4.34
CA VAL A 96 -19.35 5.15 -3.20
C VAL A 96 -18.36 4.50 -2.23
N VAL A 97 -18.28 5.00 -1.02
CA VAL A 97 -17.40 4.42 0.01
C VAL A 97 -18.19 3.41 0.83
N VAL A 98 -17.66 2.20 0.96
CA VAL A 98 -18.32 1.09 1.64
C VAL A 98 -17.64 0.82 2.98
N ILE A 99 -18.43 0.64 4.04
CA ILE A 99 -17.95 0.24 5.36
C ILE A 99 -18.91 -0.78 5.98
N SER A 100 -18.38 -1.77 6.70
CA SER A 100 -19.20 -2.73 7.43
C SER A 100 -19.64 -2.17 8.78
N ALA A 101 -20.90 -2.41 9.18
CA ALA A 101 -21.37 -2.11 10.52
C ALA A 101 -20.54 -2.83 11.60
N GLU A 102 -20.08 -4.05 11.34
CA GLU A 102 -19.23 -4.82 12.26
C GLU A 102 -17.86 -4.12 12.46
N ASP A 103 -17.29 -3.53 11.42
CA ASP A 103 -16.03 -2.77 11.51
C ASP A 103 -16.19 -1.47 12.32
N ILE A 104 -17.37 -0.82 12.25
CA ILE A 104 -17.71 0.36 13.07
C ILE A 104 -17.83 -0.04 14.54
N ILE A 105 -18.66 -1.04 14.85
CA ILE A 105 -18.94 -1.51 16.21
C ILE A 105 -17.65 -1.99 16.91
N SER A 106 -16.79 -2.71 16.19
CA SER A 106 -15.52 -3.22 16.73
C SER A 106 -14.42 -2.17 16.83
N ASN A 107 -14.65 -0.94 16.38
CA ASN A 107 -13.63 0.11 16.26
C ASN A 107 -12.38 -0.41 15.54
N LYS A 108 -12.57 -1.15 14.44
CA LYS A 108 -11.47 -1.77 13.71
C LYS A 108 -10.47 -0.75 13.25
N MET A 109 -9.21 -0.99 13.64
CA MET A 109 -8.11 -0.07 13.36
C MET A 109 -7.46 -0.35 12.01
N ARG A 110 -7.11 0.71 11.30
CA ARG A 110 -6.26 0.65 10.13
C ARG A 110 -4.79 0.74 10.56
N GLY A 111 -4.06 -0.38 10.46
CA GLY A 111 -2.72 -0.52 11.03
C GLY A 111 -1.64 0.40 10.44
N ASP A 112 -1.83 0.93 9.22
CA ASP A 112 -0.88 1.83 8.57
C ASP A 112 -1.05 3.31 8.96
N TYR A 113 -2.24 3.72 9.43
CA TYR A 113 -2.53 5.10 9.84
C TYR A 113 -2.86 5.24 11.34
N GLY A 114 -3.12 4.13 12.05
CA GLY A 114 -3.49 4.16 13.45
C GLY A 114 -4.84 4.85 13.73
N ILE A 115 -5.75 4.85 12.75
CA ILE A 115 -7.12 5.39 12.86
C ILE A 115 -8.15 4.29 12.65
N THR A 116 -9.36 4.49 13.15
CA THR A 116 -10.47 3.55 12.94
C THR A 116 -11.02 3.62 11.52
N TYR A 117 -11.70 2.56 11.06
CA TYR A 117 -12.24 2.49 9.69
C TYR A 117 -13.28 3.58 9.42
N ASP A 118 -14.12 3.93 10.38
CA ASP A 118 -15.07 5.05 10.27
C ASP A 118 -14.35 6.40 10.09
N GLN A 119 -13.26 6.63 10.83
CA GLN A 119 -12.40 7.81 10.63
C GLN A 119 -11.71 7.79 9.27
N ASP A 120 -11.29 6.61 8.80
CA ASP A 120 -10.68 6.49 7.47
C ASP A 120 -11.69 6.75 6.34
N VAL A 121 -12.97 6.38 6.50
CA VAL A 121 -14.03 6.78 5.56
C VAL A 121 -14.09 8.29 5.42
N LEU A 122 -14.10 9.04 6.53
CA LEU A 122 -14.14 10.50 6.51
C LEU A 122 -12.88 11.09 5.85
N ARG A 123 -11.71 10.54 6.15
CA ARG A 123 -10.44 10.91 5.52
C ARG A 123 -10.45 10.65 4.01
N LEU A 124 -10.98 9.51 3.57
CA LEU A 124 -11.11 9.16 2.16
C LEU A 124 -12.03 10.15 1.43
N ILE A 125 -13.18 10.49 2.02
CA ILE A 125 -14.12 11.46 1.46
C ILE A 125 -13.44 12.82 1.29
N ASP A 126 -12.81 13.34 2.33
CA ASP A 126 -12.09 14.62 2.29
C ASP A 126 -10.98 14.62 1.23
N ALA A 127 -10.20 13.54 1.17
CA ALA A 127 -9.14 13.39 0.18
C ALA A 127 -9.67 13.36 -1.26
N PHE A 128 -10.74 12.61 -1.54
CA PHE A 128 -11.34 12.56 -2.89
C PHE A 128 -11.94 13.90 -3.30
N GLN A 129 -12.71 14.53 -2.41
CA GLN A 129 -13.33 15.84 -2.66
C GLN A 129 -12.27 16.93 -2.85
N GLY A 130 -11.20 16.91 -2.04
CA GLY A 130 -10.06 17.82 -2.17
C GLY A 130 -9.33 17.74 -3.51
N MET A 131 -9.44 16.61 -4.21
CA MET A 131 -8.89 16.39 -5.56
C MET A 131 -9.91 16.61 -6.67
N GLY A 132 -11.14 17.01 -6.34
CA GLY A 132 -12.21 17.27 -7.31
C GLY A 132 -12.90 16.01 -7.84
N LEU A 133 -12.79 14.88 -7.13
CA LEU A 133 -13.57 13.67 -7.39
C LEU A 133 -14.93 13.76 -6.70
N PHE A 134 -15.97 13.28 -7.38
CA PHE A 134 -17.33 13.29 -6.85
C PHE A 134 -17.57 12.08 -5.96
N VAL A 135 -17.80 12.32 -4.67
CA VAL A 135 -18.22 11.29 -3.71
C VAL A 135 -19.73 11.38 -3.56
N GLY A 136 -20.44 10.40 -4.10
CA GLY A 136 -21.91 10.38 -4.11
C GLY A 136 -22.52 9.98 -2.78
N SER A 137 -21.95 8.97 -2.13
CA SER A 137 -22.54 8.40 -0.93
C SER A 137 -21.61 7.46 -0.16
N VAL A 138 -22.07 7.06 1.02
CA VAL A 138 -21.51 5.96 1.83
C VAL A 138 -22.54 4.84 1.93
N CYS A 139 -22.13 3.59 1.69
CA CYS A 139 -22.96 2.40 1.92
C CYS A 139 -22.46 1.66 3.16
N ILE A 140 -23.35 1.48 4.15
CA ILE A 140 -23.08 0.71 5.35
C ILE A 140 -23.61 -0.70 5.12
N THR A 141 -22.70 -1.66 5.01
CA THR A 141 -23.01 -3.08 4.78
C THR A 141 -23.20 -3.83 6.10
N MET A 142 -23.86 -5.00 6.03
CA MET A 142 -24.22 -5.81 7.20
C MET A 142 -24.88 -4.94 8.29
N TYR A 143 -25.73 -4.01 7.82
CA TYR A 143 -26.35 -2.99 8.67
C TYR A 143 -27.09 -3.60 9.87
N THR A 144 -26.86 -3.00 11.02
CA THR A 144 -27.58 -3.25 12.27
C THR A 144 -27.76 -1.91 12.99
N ALA A 145 -28.91 -1.73 13.64
CA ALA A 145 -29.24 -0.52 14.38
C ALA A 145 -28.51 -0.49 15.75
N ALA A 146 -27.17 -0.42 15.70
CA ALA A 146 -26.33 -0.24 16.88
C ALA A 146 -26.04 1.26 17.11
N PRO A 147 -25.88 1.70 18.38
CA PRO A 147 -25.67 3.11 18.71
C PRO A 147 -24.46 3.73 17.99
N GLU A 148 -23.38 2.96 17.79
CA GLU A 148 -22.17 3.37 17.10
C GLU A 148 -22.43 3.62 15.61
N VAL A 149 -23.21 2.74 14.98
CA VAL A 149 -23.58 2.84 13.55
C VAL A 149 -24.50 4.04 13.34
N GLU A 150 -25.51 4.21 14.19
CA GLU A 150 -26.40 5.37 14.12
C GLU A 150 -25.68 6.70 14.38
N ALA A 151 -24.69 6.69 15.30
CA ALA A 151 -23.86 7.88 15.53
C ALA A 151 -23.02 8.23 14.30
N PHE A 152 -22.48 7.23 13.62
CA PHE A 152 -21.72 7.43 12.38
C PHE A 152 -22.62 7.94 11.24
N GLU A 153 -23.83 7.36 11.06
CA GLU A 153 -24.82 7.86 10.09
C GLU A 153 -25.20 9.32 10.36
N ARG A 154 -25.47 9.69 11.62
CA ARG A 154 -25.78 11.09 11.98
C ARG A 154 -24.63 12.02 11.58
N ARG A 155 -23.38 11.62 11.84
CA ARG A 155 -22.19 12.40 11.46
C ARG A 155 -22.05 12.57 9.94
N LEU A 156 -22.33 11.53 9.16
CA LEU A 156 -22.33 11.63 7.69
C LEU A 156 -23.45 12.56 7.20
N ASN A 157 -24.63 12.48 7.78
CA ASN A 157 -25.77 13.35 7.45
C ASN A 157 -25.50 14.83 7.77
N GLU A 158 -24.84 15.12 8.90
CA GLU A 158 -24.39 16.48 9.25
C GLU A 158 -23.39 17.03 8.21
N LEU A 159 -22.55 16.16 7.62
CA LEU A 159 -21.65 16.48 6.54
C LEU A 159 -22.33 16.51 5.16
N LYS A 160 -23.66 16.30 5.09
CA LYS A 160 -24.46 16.22 3.87
C LYS A 160 -24.04 15.11 2.91
N ILE A 161 -23.56 13.99 3.47
CA ILE A 161 -23.19 12.80 2.72
C ILE A 161 -24.35 11.82 2.79
N ARG A 162 -24.87 11.41 1.62
CA ARG A 162 -25.96 10.43 1.55
C ARG A 162 -25.49 9.08 2.08
N THR A 163 -26.33 8.39 2.83
CA THR A 163 -26.07 7.05 3.37
C THR A 163 -27.10 6.06 2.87
N PHE A 164 -26.63 4.83 2.57
CA PHE A 164 -27.45 3.71 2.13
C PHE A 164 -27.14 2.49 2.98
N ARG A 165 -28.11 1.62 3.19
CA ARG A 165 -28.02 0.47 4.09
C ARG A 165 -28.15 -0.82 3.31
N HIS A 166 -27.17 -1.72 3.45
CA HIS A 166 -27.22 -3.07 2.95
C HIS A 166 -27.22 -4.05 4.11
N TYR A 167 -28.15 -4.97 4.10
CA TYR A 167 -28.41 -5.87 5.22
C TYR A 167 -27.66 -7.19 5.07
N LYS A 168 -27.54 -7.94 6.19
CA LYS A 168 -27.01 -9.29 6.18
C LYS A 168 -28.04 -10.22 5.54
N ILE A 169 -27.68 -10.91 4.48
CA ILE A 169 -28.55 -11.86 3.76
C ILE A 169 -28.28 -13.26 4.29
N ALA A 170 -29.31 -13.97 4.72
CA ALA A 170 -29.19 -15.34 5.18
C ALA A 170 -28.73 -16.26 4.03
N GLY A 171 -27.88 -17.23 4.34
CA GLY A 171 -27.35 -18.18 3.34
C GLY A 171 -26.26 -17.61 2.41
N TYR A 172 -25.84 -16.35 2.56
CA TYR A 172 -24.76 -15.76 1.77
C TYR A 172 -23.42 -16.49 2.06
N PRO A 173 -22.63 -16.84 1.04
CA PRO A 173 -22.81 -16.65 -0.41
C PRO A 173 -23.50 -17.82 -1.15
N ASN A 174 -23.94 -18.88 -0.47
CA ASN A 174 -24.28 -20.18 -1.08
C ASN A 174 -25.74 -20.27 -1.58
N ASP A 175 -26.71 -19.62 -0.91
CA ASP A 175 -28.11 -19.63 -1.33
C ASP A 175 -28.37 -18.54 -2.38
N VAL A 176 -27.85 -18.77 -3.59
CA VAL A 176 -27.89 -17.81 -4.69
C VAL A 176 -29.32 -17.37 -5.03
N THR A 177 -30.28 -18.29 -5.00
CA THR A 177 -31.68 -18.01 -5.32
C THR A 177 -32.29 -17.05 -4.31
N HIS A 178 -32.03 -17.23 -3.02
CA HIS A 178 -32.50 -16.33 -1.98
C HIS A 178 -31.76 -14.97 -2.06
N ILE A 179 -30.45 -15.01 -2.27
CA ILE A 179 -29.63 -13.78 -2.37
C ILE A 179 -30.12 -12.88 -3.51
N VAL A 180 -30.38 -13.46 -4.69
CA VAL A 180 -30.85 -12.74 -5.88
C VAL A 180 -32.38 -12.74 -5.92
N SER A 181 -33.00 -12.21 -4.89
CA SER A 181 -34.46 -12.10 -4.76
C SER A 181 -34.86 -10.78 -4.11
N ASP A 182 -36.18 -10.49 -4.10
CA ASP A 182 -36.71 -9.34 -3.40
C ASP A 182 -36.50 -9.41 -1.88
N ASP A 183 -36.39 -10.61 -1.33
CA ASP A 183 -36.08 -10.85 0.09
C ASP A 183 -34.56 -10.84 0.41
N GLY A 184 -33.73 -10.95 -0.58
CA GLY A 184 -32.27 -10.83 -0.52
C GLY A 184 -31.79 -9.43 -0.92
N TYR A 185 -31.24 -9.29 -2.14
CA TYR A 185 -30.75 -8.01 -2.66
C TYR A 185 -31.84 -6.93 -2.74
N GLY A 186 -33.10 -7.32 -2.93
CA GLY A 186 -34.23 -6.38 -2.98
C GLY A 186 -34.48 -5.62 -1.68
N LYS A 187 -34.04 -6.15 -0.52
CA LYS A 187 -34.12 -5.45 0.78
C LYS A 187 -33.03 -4.39 0.96
N ASN A 188 -31.95 -4.47 0.22
CA ASN A 188 -30.90 -3.46 0.28
C ASN A 188 -31.34 -2.17 -0.40
N ASP A 189 -30.91 -1.05 0.13
CA ASP A 189 -31.20 0.23 -0.50
C ASP A 189 -30.62 0.29 -1.91
N TYR A 190 -31.39 0.83 -2.84
CA TYR A 190 -30.86 1.23 -4.15
C TYR A 190 -30.05 2.52 -3.98
N ILE A 191 -28.79 2.48 -4.39
CA ILE A 191 -27.91 3.64 -4.37
C ILE A 191 -28.15 4.44 -5.65
N GLU A 192 -28.89 5.53 -5.53
CA GLU A 192 -29.09 6.46 -6.65
C GLU A 192 -27.76 7.11 -7.02
N THR A 193 -27.32 6.88 -8.26
CA THR A 193 -26.04 7.38 -8.78
C THR A 193 -26.26 8.22 -10.06
N GLU A 194 -25.43 9.25 -10.22
CA GLU A 194 -25.59 10.25 -11.27
C GLU A 194 -24.66 10.02 -12.47
N ARG A 195 -23.61 9.20 -12.29
CA ARG A 195 -22.55 9.03 -13.29
C ARG A 195 -22.46 7.60 -13.83
N PRO A 196 -21.93 7.45 -15.06
CA PRO A 196 -21.85 6.15 -15.71
C PRO A 196 -20.86 5.18 -15.03
N LEU A 197 -19.79 5.68 -14.42
CA LEU A 197 -18.81 4.89 -13.69
C LEU A 197 -19.04 5.04 -12.19
N VAL A 198 -19.50 3.98 -11.53
CA VAL A 198 -19.68 3.94 -10.08
C VAL A 198 -18.50 3.17 -9.46
N VAL A 199 -17.62 3.89 -8.77
CA VAL A 199 -16.43 3.34 -8.12
C VAL A 199 -16.76 2.94 -6.70
N ILE A 200 -16.73 1.64 -6.43
CA ILE A 200 -16.99 1.09 -5.09
C ILE A 200 -15.65 0.85 -4.38
N THR A 201 -15.38 1.62 -3.35
CA THR A 201 -14.13 1.54 -2.56
C THR A 201 -14.42 1.43 -1.06
N ALA A 202 -13.39 1.09 -0.26
CA ALA A 202 -13.54 0.89 1.19
C ALA A 202 -12.21 1.12 1.92
N PRO A 203 -12.22 1.38 3.24
CA PRO A 203 -11.03 1.47 4.09
C PRO A 203 -10.15 0.21 4.07
N GLY A 204 -10.77 -0.97 3.88
CA GLY A 204 -10.04 -2.23 3.90
C GLY A 204 -10.82 -3.41 3.32
N PRO A 205 -10.24 -4.62 3.39
CA PRO A 205 -10.88 -5.85 2.93
C PRO A 205 -12.05 -6.24 3.85
N GLY A 206 -12.97 -7.07 3.30
CA GLY A 206 -14.13 -7.59 4.05
C GLY A 206 -15.29 -6.61 4.20
N SER A 207 -15.23 -5.41 3.64
CA SER A 207 -16.30 -4.40 3.75
C SER A 207 -17.54 -4.69 2.90
N GLY A 208 -17.56 -5.75 2.08
CA GLY A 208 -18.71 -6.15 1.26
C GLY A 208 -18.83 -5.43 -0.10
N LYS A 209 -17.74 -4.90 -0.67
CA LYS A 209 -17.74 -4.16 -1.94
C LYS A 209 -18.39 -4.94 -3.10
N MET A 210 -18.00 -6.21 -3.31
CA MET A 210 -18.59 -7.07 -4.35
C MET A 210 -20.10 -7.24 -4.14
N ALA A 211 -20.53 -7.52 -2.90
CA ALA A 211 -21.94 -7.66 -2.58
C ALA A 211 -22.74 -6.38 -2.85
N VAL A 212 -22.13 -5.20 -2.61
CA VAL A 212 -22.74 -3.91 -2.98
C VAL A 212 -22.89 -3.80 -4.47
N CYS A 213 -21.83 -4.10 -5.26
CA CYS A 213 -21.91 -4.09 -6.71
C CYS A 213 -23.03 -4.99 -7.24
N LEU A 214 -23.07 -6.26 -6.81
CA LEU A 214 -24.07 -7.23 -7.26
C LEU A 214 -25.49 -6.85 -6.86
N SER A 215 -25.67 -6.33 -5.63
CA SER A 215 -26.96 -5.82 -5.19
C SER A 215 -27.42 -4.62 -6.03
N GLN A 216 -26.53 -3.72 -6.39
CA GLN A 216 -26.88 -2.59 -7.25
C GLN A 216 -27.18 -3.06 -8.68
N LEU A 217 -26.46 -4.04 -9.22
CA LEU A 217 -26.82 -4.66 -10.51
C LEU A 217 -28.24 -5.24 -10.48
N TYR A 218 -28.62 -5.94 -9.40
CA TYR A 218 -29.98 -6.44 -9.24
C TYR A 218 -31.01 -5.33 -9.33
N HIS A 219 -30.80 -4.20 -8.65
CA HIS A 219 -31.70 -3.04 -8.70
C HIS A 219 -31.71 -2.36 -10.07
N GLU A 220 -30.57 -2.24 -10.76
CA GLU A 220 -30.47 -1.67 -12.09
C GLU A 220 -31.25 -2.51 -13.13
N TYR A 221 -31.04 -3.83 -13.12
CA TYR A 221 -31.75 -4.74 -14.02
C TYR A 221 -33.27 -4.76 -13.78
N LYS A 222 -33.72 -4.66 -12.52
CA LYS A 222 -35.16 -4.47 -12.18
C LYS A 222 -35.72 -3.18 -12.76
N ARG A 223 -34.88 -2.16 -13.00
CA ARG A 223 -35.23 -0.88 -13.63
C ARG A 223 -35.04 -0.86 -15.14
N GLY A 224 -34.63 -1.99 -15.72
CA GLY A 224 -34.39 -2.14 -17.16
C GLY A 224 -33.04 -1.61 -17.65
N ILE A 225 -32.10 -1.28 -16.74
CA ILE A 225 -30.75 -0.82 -17.06
C ILE A 225 -29.80 -2.01 -17.00
N LYS A 226 -29.14 -2.33 -18.11
CA LYS A 226 -28.15 -3.42 -18.20
C LYS A 226 -26.79 -2.94 -17.72
N ALA A 227 -26.66 -2.69 -16.43
CA ALA A 227 -25.42 -2.28 -15.83
C ALA A 227 -24.40 -3.42 -15.77
N GLY A 228 -23.11 -3.09 -15.86
CA GLY A 228 -22.00 -4.04 -15.78
C GLY A 228 -21.27 -3.99 -14.46
N TYR A 229 -20.49 -5.04 -14.20
CA TYR A 229 -19.54 -5.14 -13.10
C TYR A 229 -18.11 -5.21 -13.65
N ALA A 230 -17.17 -4.62 -12.95
CA ALA A 230 -15.76 -4.89 -13.16
C ALA A 230 -14.99 -4.81 -11.84
N LYS A 231 -13.90 -5.57 -11.74
CA LYS A 231 -12.98 -5.55 -10.62
C LYS A 231 -11.67 -4.91 -11.07
N PHE A 232 -11.29 -3.80 -10.42
CA PHE A 232 -10.01 -3.17 -10.67
C PHE A 232 -8.90 -3.94 -9.96
N GLU A 233 -7.94 -4.42 -10.73
CA GLU A 233 -6.81 -5.17 -10.22
C GLU A 233 -5.50 -4.70 -10.84
N THR A 234 -4.42 -4.80 -10.07
CA THR A 234 -3.05 -4.64 -10.55
C THR A 234 -2.35 -5.99 -10.51
N PHE A 235 -2.65 -6.81 -9.50
CA PHE A 235 -2.10 -8.14 -9.28
C PHE A 235 -3.20 -9.16 -8.97
N PRO A 236 -2.96 -10.45 -9.29
CA PRO A 236 -1.84 -10.93 -10.09
C PRO A 236 -1.89 -10.38 -11.51
N ILE A 237 -0.74 -10.28 -12.17
CA ILE A 237 -0.72 -9.90 -13.58
C ILE A 237 -1.10 -11.12 -14.40
N TRP A 238 -2.28 -11.06 -15.02
CA TRP A 238 -2.94 -12.22 -15.62
C TRP A 238 -2.23 -12.78 -16.87
N ASN A 239 -1.54 -11.93 -17.64
CA ASN A 239 -0.93 -12.26 -18.94
C ASN A 239 0.59 -12.48 -18.90
N ILE A 240 1.17 -12.72 -17.71
CA ILE A 240 2.55 -13.20 -17.54
C ILE A 240 2.54 -14.61 -16.92
N PRO A 241 3.66 -15.37 -17.01
CA PRO A 241 3.69 -16.75 -16.49
C PRO A 241 3.33 -16.86 -15.01
N LEU A 242 2.69 -17.96 -14.62
CA LEU A 242 2.28 -18.23 -13.23
C LEU A 242 3.41 -18.05 -12.23
N LYS A 243 4.60 -18.59 -12.54
CA LYS A 243 5.79 -18.51 -11.68
C LYS A 243 6.70 -17.32 -12.00
N HIS A 244 6.17 -16.30 -12.68
CA HIS A 244 6.93 -15.08 -12.92
C HIS A 244 7.22 -14.39 -11.58
N PRO A 245 8.45 -13.89 -11.32
CA PRO A 245 8.82 -13.27 -10.05
C PRO A 245 7.87 -12.16 -9.58
N VAL A 246 7.28 -11.39 -10.49
CA VAL A 246 6.27 -10.36 -10.19
C VAL A 246 5.03 -10.99 -9.52
N ASN A 247 4.51 -12.09 -10.06
CA ASN A 247 3.36 -12.79 -9.49
C ASN A 247 3.73 -13.50 -8.17
N LEU A 248 4.92 -14.09 -8.07
CA LEU A 248 5.40 -14.68 -6.81
C LEU A 248 5.58 -13.61 -5.70
N ALA A 249 6.01 -12.40 -6.06
CA ALA A 249 6.13 -11.29 -5.11
C ALA A 249 4.76 -10.83 -4.59
N TYR A 250 3.70 -10.94 -5.40
CA TYR A 250 2.34 -10.69 -4.96
C TYR A 250 1.87 -11.75 -3.94
N GLU A 251 2.10 -13.03 -4.20
CA GLU A 251 1.83 -14.09 -3.21
C GLU A 251 2.60 -13.88 -1.91
N ALA A 252 3.86 -13.43 -1.99
CA ALA A 252 4.64 -13.09 -0.82
C ALA A 252 4.07 -11.88 -0.05
N ALA A 253 3.42 -10.95 -0.76
CA ALA A 253 2.77 -9.78 -0.15
C ALA A 253 1.44 -10.11 0.54
N THR A 254 0.79 -11.19 0.15
CA THR A 254 -0.52 -11.65 0.63
C THR A 254 -0.43 -13.03 1.33
N ALA A 255 0.75 -13.36 1.85
CA ALA A 255 1.00 -14.65 2.51
C ALA A 255 0.04 -14.89 3.68
N ASP A 256 -0.24 -13.84 4.46
CA ASP A 256 -1.17 -13.80 5.59
C ASP A 256 -2.65 -14.02 5.20
N LEU A 257 -3.00 -13.78 3.94
CA LEU A 257 -4.34 -13.98 3.39
C LEU A 257 -4.51 -15.37 2.74
N ASN A 258 -3.45 -16.17 2.66
CA ASN A 258 -3.40 -17.43 1.93
C ASN A 258 -3.77 -17.33 0.45
N ASP A 259 -3.55 -16.17 -0.17
CA ASP A 259 -3.70 -16.00 -1.61
C ASP A 259 -2.64 -16.82 -2.35
N VAL A 260 -3.07 -17.64 -3.32
CA VAL A 260 -2.21 -18.45 -4.17
C VAL A 260 -2.57 -18.17 -5.62
N ASN A 261 -1.58 -17.83 -6.43
CA ASN A 261 -1.79 -17.67 -7.85
C ASN A 261 -2.01 -19.02 -8.53
N MET A 262 -2.99 -19.07 -9.42
CA MET A 262 -3.38 -20.26 -10.18
C MET A 262 -3.64 -19.90 -11.64
N ILE A 263 -3.55 -20.88 -12.52
CA ILE A 263 -4.11 -20.74 -13.87
C ILE A 263 -5.63 -20.76 -13.75
N ASP A 264 -6.26 -19.75 -14.32
CA ASP A 264 -7.72 -19.65 -14.40
C ASP A 264 -8.29 -20.73 -15.34
N PRO A 265 -8.95 -21.79 -14.81
CA PRO A 265 -9.44 -22.87 -15.64
C PRO A 265 -10.62 -22.44 -16.51
N PHE A 266 -11.43 -21.49 -16.04
CA PHE A 266 -12.57 -20.97 -16.78
C PHE A 266 -12.12 -20.14 -17.99
N HIS A 267 -11.06 -19.34 -17.82
CA HIS A 267 -10.49 -18.56 -18.93
C HIS A 267 -9.85 -19.49 -19.98
N LEU A 268 -9.16 -20.51 -19.52
CA LEU A 268 -8.57 -21.52 -20.41
C LEU A 268 -9.65 -22.27 -21.21
N GLU A 269 -10.75 -22.67 -20.55
CA GLU A 269 -11.88 -23.36 -21.21
C GLU A 269 -12.58 -22.45 -22.23
N ALA A 270 -12.87 -21.21 -21.85
CA ALA A 270 -13.61 -20.27 -22.69
C ALA A 270 -12.82 -19.77 -23.91
N TYR A 271 -11.51 -19.57 -23.78
CA TYR A 271 -10.70 -18.86 -24.78
C TYR A 271 -9.49 -19.63 -25.31
N GLY A 272 -9.18 -20.81 -24.75
CA GLY A 272 -7.97 -21.58 -25.08
C GLY A 272 -6.66 -20.85 -24.69
N LYS A 273 -6.74 -19.87 -23.79
CA LYS A 273 -5.62 -19.04 -23.34
C LYS A 273 -5.39 -19.19 -21.86
N THR A 274 -4.13 -19.30 -21.45
CA THR A 274 -3.78 -19.26 -20.03
C THR A 274 -3.87 -17.85 -19.49
N ALA A 275 -4.49 -17.70 -18.32
CA ALA A 275 -4.50 -16.47 -17.54
C ALA A 275 -4.18 -16.82 -16.08
N VAL A 276 -3.48 -15.92 -15.38
CA VAL A 276 -3.18 -16.08 -13.95
C VAL A 276 -4.19 -15.30 -13.14
N ASN A 277 -4.81 -15.98 -12.18
CA ASN A 277 -5.67 -15.35 -11.19
C ASN A 277 -5.40 -15.97 -9.81
N TYR A 278 -5.92 -15.45 -8.73
CA TYR A 278 -5.74 -16.05 -7.41
C TYR A 278 -6.91 -16.97 -7.03
N ASN A 279 -6.60 -17.96 -6.20
CA ASN A 279 -7.51 -19.03 -5.81
C ASN A 279 -8.91 -18.55 -5.39
N ARG A 280 -9.00 -17.49 -4.56
CA ARG A 280 -10.29 -17.00 -4.05
C ARG A 280 -11.25 -16.54 -5.14
N ASP A 281 -10.76 -15.85 -6.19
CA ASP A 281 -11.60 -15.42 -7.30
C ASP A 281 -12.03 -16.61 -8.18
N ILE A 282 -11.14 -17.59 -8.37
CA ILE A 282 -11.44 -18.81 -9.09
C ILE A 282 -12.49 -19.65 -8.35
N GLU A 283 -12.33 -19.84 -7.04
CA GLU A 283 -13.23 -20.64 -6.20
C GLU A 283 -14.64 -20.03 -6.10
N ILE A 284 -14.72 -18.69 -6.01
CA ILE A 284 -16.03 -18.02 -5.87
C ILE A 284 -16.73 -17.79 -7.23
N PHE A 285 -16.01 -17.87 -8.36
CA PHE A 285 -16.54 -17.55 -9.67
C PHE A 285 -17.82 -18.30 -10.04
N PRO A 286 -17.98 -19.63 -9.80
CA PRO A 286 -19.22 -20.34 -10.11
C PRO A 286 -20.44 -19.75 -9.40
N VAL A 287 -20.28 -19.32 -8.15
CA VAL A 287 -21.34 -18.70 -7.35
C VAL A 287 -21.69 -17.32 -7.90
N VAL A 288 -20.67 -16.49 -8.18
CA VAL A 288 -20.84 -15.15 -8.74
C VAL A 288 -21.43 -15.22 -10.14
N ASN A 289 -21.00 -16.19 -10.96
CA ASN A 289 -21.57 -16.43 -12.30
C ASN A 289 -23.06 -16.78 -12.24
N ALA A 290 -23.46 -17.66 -11.33
CA ALA A 290 -24.87 -17.99 -11.11
C ALA A 290 -25.68 -16.76 -10.64
N MET A 291 -25.10 -15.86 -9.82
CA MET A 291 -25.75 -14.61 -9.48
C MET A 291 -25.96 -13.71 -10.70
N PHE A 292 -24.95 -13.59 -11.58
CA PHE A 292 -25.12 -12.84 -12.84
C PHE A 292 -26.19 -13.43 -13.74
N GLU A 293 -26.26 -14.75 -13.86
CA GLU A 293 -27.30 -15.43 -14.64
C GLU A 293 -28.71 -15.13 -14.12
N LEU A 294 -28.90 -15.14 -12.81
CA LEU A 294 -30.19 -14.80 -12.21
C LEU A 294 -30.53 -13.30 -12.33
N ILE A 295 -29.54 -12.40 -12.26
CA ILE A 295 -29.75 -10.97 -12.40
C ILE A 295 -30.04 -10.58 -13.85
N ALA A 296 -29.23 -11.09 -14.80
CA ALA A 296 -29.21 -10.64 -16.19
C ALA A 296 -29.83 -11.61 -17.21
N GLY A 297 -30.26 -12.78 -16.76
CA GLY A 297 -30.74 -13.88 -17.61
C GLY A 297 -29.62 -14.67 -18.29
N LYS A 298 -28.43 -14.07 -18.48
CA LYS A 298 -27.21 -14.68 -18.96
C LYS A 298 -26.02 -13.91 -18.38
N SER A 299 -25.02 -14.65 -17.90
CA SER A 299 -23.78 -14.00 -17.46
C SER A 299 -23.03 -13.36 -18.64
N PRO A 300 -22.57 -12.13 -18.52
CA PRO A 300 -21.70 -11.50 -19.51
C PRO A 300 -20.24 -11.95 -19.38
N TYR A 301 -19.90 -12.72 -18.33
CA TYR A 301 -18.53 -13.14 -18.00
C TYR A 301 -18.38 -14.65 -18.16
N HIS A 302 -17.26 -15.09 -18.72
CA HIS A 302 -16.92 -16.50 -18.88
C HIS A 302 -15.85 -16.98 -17.89
N SER A 303 -15.17 -16.03 -17.21
CA SER A 303 -14.13 -16.34 -16.25
C SER A 303 -13.98 -15.21 -15.21
N PRO A 304 -13.37 -15.48 -14.05
CA PRO A 304 -13.00 -14.39 -13.11
C PRO A 304 -12.03 -13.37 -13.74
N THR A 305 -11.18 -13.80 -14.68
CA THR A 305 -10.29 -12.89 -15.42
C THR A 305 -11.07 -11.91 -16.29
N ASP A 306 -12.20 -12.31 -16.87
CA ASP A 306 -13.07 -11.41 -17.66
C ASP A 306 -13.70 -10.31 -16.82
N MET A 307 -13.97 -10.57 -15.53
CA MET A 307 -14.48 -9.56 -14.61
C MET A 307 -13.44 -8.50 -14.29
N GLY A 308 -12.16 -8.87 -14.42
CA GLY A 308 -11.04 -7.99 -14.08
C GLY A 308 -10.77 -6.88 -15.11
N VAL A 309 -10.30 -5.74 -14.65
CA VAL A 309 -9.69 -4.69 -15.46
C VAL A 309 -8.24 -4.55 -15.03
N ASN A 310 -7.31 -5.13 -15.79
CA ASN A 310 -5.88 -5.17 -15.47
C ASN A 310 -5.03 -5.11 -16.73
N MET A 311 -4.44 -3.94 -17.00
CA MET A 311 -3.56 -3.71 -18.15
C MET A 311 -2.07 -3.72 -17.77
N ALA A 312 -1.73 -4.04 -16.53
CA ALA A 312 -0.37 -3.91 -16.01
C ALA A 312 0.67 -4.71 -16.81
N GLY A 313 0.37 -5.95 -17.18
CA GLY A 313 1.32 -6.77 -17.94
C GLY A 313 1.66 -6.24 -19.33
N ASN A 314 0.77 -5.46 -19.95
CA ASN A 314 1.01 -4.81 -21.24
C ASN A 314 1.94 -3.58 -21.14
N CYS A 315 2.27 -3.17 -19.93
CA CYS A 315 3.03 -1.95 -19.64
C CYS A 315 4.42 -2.25 -19.07
N ILE A 316 4.80 -3.52 -18.94
CA ILE A 316 6.18 -3.94 -18.66
C ILE A 316 7.00 -3.67 -19.92
N ILE A 317 8.06 -2.85 -19.79
CA ILE A 317 8.97 -2.45 -20.88
C ILE A 317 10.37 -3.04 -20.74
N ASP A 318 10.76 -3.42 -19.52
CA ASP A 318 11.98 -4.17 -19.21
C ASP A 318 11.64 -5.23 -18.15
N ASP A 319 11.48 -6.45 -18.62
CA ASP A 319 11.05 -7.57 -17.79
C ASP A 319 12.13 -8.00 -16.79
N GLU A 320 13.40 -7.92 -17.15
CA GLU A 320 14.51 -8.29 -16.24
C GLU A 320 14.55 -7.35 -15.03
N VAL A 321 14.36 -6.06 -15.25
CA VAL A 321 14.27 -5.05 -14.17
C VAL A 321 13.11 -5.35 -13.23
N CYS A 322 11.95 -5.72 -13.76
CA CYS A 322 10.78 -6.09 -12.95
C CYS A 322 11.02 -7.40 -12.18
N GLN A 323 11.64 -8.39 -12.79
CA GLN A 323 11.99 -9.65 -12.14
C GLN A 323 13.00 -9.46 -11.00
N GLU A 324 14.06 -8.68 -11.22
CA GLU A 324 15.06 -8.38 -10.19
C GLU A 324 14.41 -7.66 -9.00
N ALA A 325 13.63 -6.62 -9.26
CA ALA A 325 12.91 -5.88 -8.22
C ALA A 325 11.95 -6.78 -7.42
N SER A 326 11.27 -7.69 -8.10
CA SER A 326 10.34 -8.64 -7.47
C SER A 326 11.05 -9.67 -6.60
N ARG A 327 12.21 -10.18 -7.02
CA ARG A 327 13.06 -11.06 -6.21
C ARG A 327 13.53 -10.35 -4.93
N LYS A 328 13.94 -9.08 -5.03
CA LYS A 328 14.29 -8.26 -3.86
C LYS A 328 13.09 -8.08 -2.91
N GLU A 329 11.88 -7.89 -3.44
CA GLU A 329 10.67 -7.76 -2.63
C GLU A 329 10.30 -9.06 -1.90
N ILE A 330 10.45 -10.25 -2.52
CA ILE A 330 10.23 -11.55 -1.87
C ILE A 330 11.18 -11.71 -0.67
N ILE A 331 12.47 -11.41 -0.85
CA ILE A 331 13.46 -11.44 0.24
C ILE A 331 13.08 -10.46 1.34
N ARG A 332 12.64 -9.25 1.00
CA ARG A 332 12.20 -8.24 1.96
C ARG A 332 11.01 -8.72 2.79
N ARG A 333 10.04 -9.39 2.17
CA ARG A 333 8.88 -9.97 2.87
C ARG A 333 9.30 -11.09 3.83
N TYR A 334 10.24 -11.90 3.43
CA TYR A 334 10.78 -12.95 4.30
C TYR A 334 11.45 -12.39 5.55
N PHE A 335 12.36 -11.40 5.42
CA PHE A 335 12.96 -10.73 6.58
C PHE A 335 11.92 -10.10 7.50
N LYS A 336 10.90 -9.45 6.90
CA LYS A 336 9.81 -8.89 7.70
C LYS A 336 9.09 -9.97 8.50
N CYS A 337 8.76 -11.11 7.89
CA CYS A 337 8.12 -12.22 8.56
C CYS A 337 8.97 -12.74 9.75
N LEU A 338 10.28 -12.90 9.55
CA LEU A 338 11.19 -13.33 10.63
C LEU A 338 11.24 -12.31 11.79
N CYS A 339 11.27 -11.02 11.48
CA CYS A 339 11.24 -9.97 12.49
C CYS A 339 9.90 -9.94 13.24
N ASP A 340 8.78 -10.08 12.53
CA ASP A 340 7.45 -10.14 13.15
C ASP A 340 7.33 -11.34 14.11
N GLN A 341 7.86 -12.51 13.73
CA GLN A 341 7.96 -13.67 14.64
C GLN A 341 8.78 -13.36 15.90
N LYS A 342 9.92 -12.70 15.73
CA LYS A 342 10.80 -12.38 16.85
C LYS A 342 10.20 -11.36 17.81
N THR A 343 9.39 -10.44 17.31
CA THR A 343 8.73 -9.39 18.11
C THR A 343 7.43 -9.86 18.77
N GLY A 344 7.01 -11.12 18.56
CA GLY A 344 5.79 -11.69 19.14
C GLY A 344 4.53 -11.45 18.34
N GLY A 345 4.65 -11.06 17.07
CA GLY A 345 3.55 -11.02 16.11
C GLY A 345 2.97 -12.42 15.86
N ILE A 346 1.67 -12.50 15.61
CA ILE A 346 1.02 -13.76 15.21
C ILE A 346 1.45 -14.02 13.77
N VAL A 347 2.47 -14.84 13.61
CA VAL A 347 2.89 -15.36 12.30
C VAL A 347 2.37 -16.80 12.23
N LYS A 348 1.31 -17.00 11.49
CA LYS A 348 0.85 -18.32 11.05
C LYS A 348 1.92 -18.94 10.13
N ASP A 349 1.62 -19.98 9.41
CA ASP A 349 2.54 -20.74 8.52
C ASP A 349 3.18 -19.92 7.38
N ASP A 350 3.13 -18.58 7.46
CA ASP A 350 3.60 -17.64 6.44
C ASP A 350 5.10 -17.80 6.13
N ARG A 351 5.89 -18.21 7.13
CA ARG A 351 7.33 -18.45 6.95
C ARG A 351 7.60 -19.55 5.93
N TYR A 352 6.95 -20.70 6.04
CA TYR A 352 7.16 -21.82 5.11
C TYR A 352 6.71 -21.47 3.70
N LYS A 353 5.60 -20.71 3.58
CA LYS A 353 5.13 -20.21 2.29
C LYS A 353 6.16 -19.27 1.66
N LEU A 354 6.72 -18.35 2.43
CA LEU A 354 7.74 -17.42 1.94
C LEU A 354 9.05 -18.14 1.58
N GLU A 355 9.48 -19.16 2.33
CA GLU A 355 10.62 -20.01 1.98
C GLU A 355 10.39 -20.76 0.66
N LEU A 356 9.16 -21.26 0.44
CA LEU A 356 8.79 -21.88 -0.85
C LEU A 356 8.86 -20.88 -2.01
N LEU A 357 8.35 -19.66 -1.80
CA LEU A 357 8.38 -18.58 -2.81
C LEU A 357 9.80 -18.12 -3.13
N LEU A 358 10.71 -18.04 -2.12
CA LEU A 358 12.14 -17.79 -2.35
C LEU A 358 12.73 -18.85 -3.29
N ASN A 359 12.48 -20.14 -3.01
CA ASN A 359 12.95 -21.25 -3.82
C ASN A 359 12.39 -21.19 -5.26
N GLN A 360 11.10 -20.91 -5.41
CA GLN A 360 10.45 -20.78 -6.73
C GLN A 360 10.98 -19.60 -7.53
N ALA A 361 11.31 -18.47 -6.85
CA ALA A 361 11.91 -17.31 -7.48
C ALA A 361 13.42 -17.47 -7.78
N GLY A 362 14.03 -18.57 -7.31
CA GLY A 362 15.45 -18.86 -7.48
C GLY A 362 16.36 -17.91 -6.70
N VAL A 363 15.94 -17.47 -5.51
CA VAL A 363 16.69 -16.52 -4.68
C VAL A 363 16.90 -17.03 -3.26
N SER A 364 17.95 -16.53 -2.62
CA SER A 364 18.25 -16.72 -1.20
C SER A 364 18.45 -15.36 -0.53
N VAL A 365 18.33 -15.33 0.78
CA VAL A 365 18.52 -14.09 1.57
C VAL A 365 19.87 -13.44 1.35
N GLY A 366 20.96 -14.21 1.28
CA GLY A 366 22.31 -13.73 1.04
C GLY A 366 22.57 -13.12 -0.34
N MET A 367 21.60 -13.11 -1.25
CA MET A 367 21.72 -12.41 -2.54
C MET A 367 21.55 -10.89 -2.42
N ARG A 368 21.13 -10.40 -1.27
CA ARG A 368 20.98 -8.97 -1.02
C ARG A 368 22.33 -8.34 -0.65
N ALA A 369 22.92 -7.56 -1.57
CA ALA A 369 24.26 -6.99 -1.38
C ALA A 369 24.37 -6.11 -0.11
N VAL A 370 23.32 -5.37 0.25
CA VAL A 370 23.29 -4.55 1.48
C VAL A 370 23.36 -5.39 2.75
N GLU A 371 22.81 -6.61 2.76
CA GLU A 371 22.92 -7.53 3.88
C GLU A 371 24.38 -7.93 4.11
N GLN A 372 25.06 -8.40 3.06
CA GLN A 372 26.47 -8.81 3.15
C GLN A 372 27.38 -7.66 3.63
N GLN A 373 27.15 -6.44 3.16
CA GLN A 373 27.94 -5.27 3.54
C GLN A 373 27.65 -4.82 4.98
N ALA A 374 26.39 -4.94 5.45
CA ALA A 374 26.05 -4.67 6.85
C ALA A 374 26.75 -5.65 7.78
N HIS A 375 26.73 -6.96 7.48
CA HIS A 375 27.46 -7.99 8.24
C HIS A 375 28.95 -7.75 8.23
N ALA A 376 29.55 -7.50 7.05
CA ALA A 376 30.98 -7.21 6.96
C ALA A 376 31.40 -5.97 7.78
N CYS A 377 30.51 -4.96 7.88
CA CYS A 377 30.73 -3.79 8.73
C CYS A 377 30.65 -4.16 10.20
N SER A 378 29.66 -4.98 10.60
CA SER A 378 29.52 -5.47 11.98
C SER A 378 30.75 -6.27 12.43
N ASP A 379 31.20 -7.22 11.60
CA ASP A 379 32.38 -8.07 11.88
C ASP A 379 33.65 -7.24 12.07
N LYS A 380 33.91 -6.29 11.16
CA LYS A 380 35.05 -5.36 11.26
C LYS A 380 35.04 -4.50 12.52
N THR A 381 33.88 -4.32 13.13
CA THR A 381 33.70 -3.44 14.30
C THR A 381 33.48 -4.21 15.59
N GLY A 382 33.78 -5.51 15.61
CA GLY A 382 33.71 -6.37 16.79
C GLY A 382 32.25 -6.72 17.18
N GLY A 383 31.37 -6.99 16.19
CA GLY A 383 29.99 -7.38 16.39
C GLY A 383 29.04 -6.23 16.75
N ARG A 384 29.45 -4.97 16.57
CA ARG A 384 28.54 -3.84 16.80
C ARG A 384 27.45 -3.83 15.75
N PRO A 385 26.20 -3.48 16.12
CA PRO A 385 25.14 -3.31 15.15
C PRO A 385 25.55 -2.36 14.01
N ALA A 386 25.30 -2.80 12.79
CA ALA A 386 25.63 -2.07 11.56
C ALA A 386 24.43 -2.00 10.64
N ALA A 387 24.42 -1.00 9.76
CA ALA A 387 23.46 -0.87 8.68
C ALA A 387 24.17 -0.53 7.37
N ALA A 388 23.58 -0.94 6.26
CA ALA A 388 24.08 -0.63 4.91
C ALA A 388 22.94 -0.09 4.04
N ILE A 389 23.27 0.84 3.15
CA ILE A 389 22.35 1.48 2.21
C ILE A 389 22.94 1.39 0.81
N GLU A 390 22.19 0.83 -0.15
CA GLU A 390 22.52 0.83 -1.57
C GLU A 390 22.00 2.12 -2.20
N LEU A 391 22.90 2.93 -2.72
CA LEU A 391 22.59 4.19 -3.39
C LEU A 391 22.15 3.96 -4.85
N PRO A 392 21.53 4.96 -5.52
CA PRO A 392 21.04 4.80 -6.88
C PRO A 392 22.13 4.42 -7.93
N ASP A 393 23.38 4.73 -7.64
CA ASP A 393 24.54 4.37 -8.48
C ASP A 393 25.09 2.95 -8.21
N GLY A 394 24.44 2.19 -7.31
CA GLY A 394 24.89 0.86 -6.88
C GLY A 394 25.98 0.88 -5.80
N THR A 395 26.48 2.05 -5.40
CA THR A 395 27.43 2.17 -4.29
C THR A 395 26.73 1.81 -2.97
N ILE A 396 27.35 0.96 -2.17
CA ILE A 396 26.85 0.62 -0.83
C ILE A 396 27.64 1.39 0.22
N VAL A 397 26.94 2.14 1.04
CA VAL A 397 27.51 2.83 2.20
C VAL A 397 27.08 2.13 3.48
N THR A 398 27.95 2.13 4.48
CA THR A 398 27.67 1.48 5.79
C THR A 398 27.74 2.47 6.92
N GLY A 399 27.04 2.15 8.00
CA GLY A 399 27.12 2.85 9.28
C GLY A 399 27.08 1.85 10.43
N LYS A 400 27.76 2.17 11.52
CA LYS A 400 27.80 1.34 12.74
C LYS A 400 27.26 2.09 13.93
N THR A 401 26.79 1.38 14.91
CA THR A 401 26.42 1.95 16.21
C THR A 401 27.64 2.54 16.91
N GLY A 402 27.56 3.81 17.27
CA GLY A 402 28.55 4.57 18.03
C GLY A 402 28.00 5.12 19.35
N PRO A 403 28.78 5.98 20.05
CA PRO A 403 28.31 6.63 21.28
C PRO A 403 27.19 7.65 21.03
N LEU A 404 27.20 8.32 19.87
CA LEU A 404 26.29 9.40 19.52
C LEU A 404 25.10 8.93 18.70
N LEU A 405 25.29 7.97 17.79
CA LEU A 405 24.32 7.57 16.77
C LEU A 405 24.10 6.08 16.77
N GLY A 406 22.85 5.67 16.47
CA GLY A 406 22.53 4.30 16.06
C GLY A 406 23.07 3.96 14.67
N ALA A 407 23.12 2.66 14.33
CA ALA A 407 23.64 2.18 13.04
C ALA A 407 22.88 2.79 11.84
N ALA A 408 21.56 2.82 11.91
CA ALA A 408 20.71 3.39 10.84
C ALA A 408 20.95 4.88 10.65
N ALA A 409 21.04 5.66 11.73
CA ALA A 409 21.33 7.10 11.70
C ALA A 409 22.73 7.37 11.11
N SER A 410 23.75 6.56 11.49
CA SER A 410 25.10 6.66 10.94
C SER A 410 25.14 6.34 9.45
N ALA A 411 24.46 5.26 9.02
CA ALA A 411 24.39 4.88 7.61
C ALA A 411 23.68 5.96 6.78
N LEU A 412 22.59 6.55 7.31
CA LEU A 412 21.83 7.62 6.67
C LEU A 412 22.70 8.86 6.41
N LEU A 413 23.45 9.35 7.43
CA LEU A 413 24.37 10.48 7.24
C LEU A 413 25.47 10.16 6.21
N ASN A 414 26.06 8.97 6.27
CA ASN A 414 27.08 8.54 5.30
C ASN A 414 26.53 8.47 3.88
N ALA A 415 25.27 8.02 3.72
CA ALA A 415 24.59 8.03 2.42
C ALA A 415 24.42 9.45 1.87
N LEU A 416 23.96 10.38 2.72
CA LEU A 416 23.78 11.79 2.34
C LEU A 416 25.12 12.46 1.98
N LYS A 417 26.19 12.19 2.74
CA LYS A 417 27.54 12.66 2.41
C LYS A 417 27.99 12.14 1.02
N ARG A 418 27.84 10.84 0.78
CA ARG A 418 28.24 10.23 -0.49
C ARG A 418 27.48 10.81 -1.66
N LEU A 419 26.15 10.97 -1.54
CA LEU A 419 25.31 11.56 -2.57
C LEU A 419 25.64 13.02 -2.86
N ALA A 420 26.03 13.78 -1.83
CA ALA A 420 26.43 15.18 -1.96
C ALA A 420 27.91 15.38 -2.38
N GLY A 421 28.69 14.30 -2.51
CA GLY A 421 30.13 14.40 -2.81
C GLY A 421 30.95 15.03 -1.67
N ILE A 422 30.47 14.88 -0.42
CA ILE A 422 31.13 15.41 0.78
C ILE A 422 32.12 14.38 1.32
N ASP A 423 33.26 14.84 1.80
CA ASP A 423 34.26 14.01 2.46
C ASP A 423 33.64 13.24 3.65
N GLN A 424 33.93 11.94 3.74
CA GLN A 424 33.38 11.09 4.80
C GLN A 424 33.87 11.48 6.21
N GLU A 425 35.04 12.09 6.33
CA GLU A 425 35.59 12.54 7.62
C GLU A 425 34.97 13.87 8.11
N LEU A 426 34.25 14.61 7.25
CA LEU A 426 33.63 15.86 7.63
C LEU A 426 32.35 15.64 8.42
N ASP A 427 32.24 16.22 9.61
CA ASP A 427 31.03 16.17 10.40
C ASP A 427 29.93 17.11 9.86
N LEU A 428 28.77 16.54 9.49
CA LEU A 428 27.60 17.32 9.05
C LEU A 428 26.90 17.99 10.23
N VAL A 429 26.93 17.34 11.39
CA VAL A 429 26.32 17.80 12.66
C VAL A 429 27.41 17.71 13.71
N SER A 430 27.72 18.82 14.35
CA SER A 430 28.73 18.86 15.39
C SER A 430 28.29 18.10 16.64
N ALA A 431 29.25 17.54 17.38
CA ALA A 431 28.96 16.91 18.67
C ALA A 431 28.25 17.87 19.62
N HIS A 432 28.61 19.16 19.57
CA HIS A 432 27.98 20.21 20.36
C HIS A 432 26.48 20.42 20.04
N ALA A 433 26.04 20.18 18.81
CA ALA A 433 24.63 20.21 18.43
C ALA A 433 23.88 18.92 18.86
N ILE A 434 24.58 17.79 19.01
CA ILE A 434 24.00 16.50 19.42
C ILE A 434 23.82 16.43 20.95
N GLU A 435 24.74 16.93 21.73
CA GLU A 435 24.74 16.86 23.21
C GLU A 435 23.46 17.40 23.87
N PRO A 436 22.89 18.56 23.46
CA PRO A 436 21.64 19.06 24.03
C PRO A 436 20.45 18.11 23.75
N ILE A 437 20.43 17.46 22.58
CA ILE A 437 19.39 16.49 22.24
C ILE A 437 19.52 15.25 23.10
N GLN A 438 20.74 14.75 23.32
CA GLN A 438 21.00 13.63 24.23
C GLN A 438 20.59 13.97 25.68
N THR A 439 20.90 15.19 26.13
CA THR A 439 20.51 15.69 27.45
C THR A 439 18.98 15.74 27.60
N LEU A 440 18.30 16.34 26.62
CA LEU A 440 16.83 16.35 26.59
C LEU A 440 16.27 14.94 26.67
N LYS A 441 16.77 14.03 25.82
CA LYS A 441 16.31 12.66 25.69
C LYS A 441 16.51 11.86 26.97
N THR A 442 17.68 11.96 27.60
CA THR A 442 18.04 11.12 28.74
C THR A 442 17.64 11.71 30.10
N GLN A 443 17.83 13.01 30.29
CA GLN A 443 17.60 13.65 31.59
C GLN A 443 16.16 14.12 31.77
N TYR A 444 15.53 14.64 30.69
CA TYR A 444 14.19 15.22 30.80
C TYR A 444 13.09 14.27 30.34
N LEU A 445 13.33 13.48 29.27
CA LEU A 445 12.35 12.53 28.73
C LEU A 445 12.53 11.10 29.27
N GLY A 446 13.55 10.85 30.10
CA GLY A 446 13.76 9.57 30.78
C GLY A 446 14.20 8.41 29.88
N SER A 447 14.63 8.68 28.64
CA SER A 447 15.15 7.63 27.76
C SER A 447 16.45 7.06 28.32
N ARG A 448 16.58 5.72 28.28
CA ARG A 448 17.82 5.04 28.67
C ARG A 448 18.85 4.98 27.54
N ASN A 449 18.42 5.26 26.29
CA ASN A 449 19.28 5.23 25.11
C ASN A 449 19.73 6.66 24.76
N PRO A 450 21.01 7.01 24.95
CA PRO A 450 21.53 8.35 24.61
C PRO A 450 21.74 8.55 23.11
N ARG A 451 21.79 7.46 22.31
CA ARG A 451 22.06 7.53 20.87
C ARG A 451 20.88 8.17 20.15
N LEU A 452 21.17 9.03 19.17
CA LEU A 452 20.14 9.62 18.33
C LEU A 452 19.59 8.61 17.33
N HIS A 453 18.28 8.62 17.17
CA HIS A 453 17.55 7.92 16.13
C HIS A 453 17.62 8.69 14.80
N THR A 454 17.10 8.09 13.73
CA THR A 454 17.13 8.67 12.38
C THR A 454 16.35 9.97 12.28
N ASP A 455 15.22 10.13 12.95
CA ASP A 455 14.45 11.38 12.99
C ASP A 455 15.16 12.46 13.80
N GLU A 456 15.72 12.13 14.96
CA GLU A 456 16.44 13.05 15.82
C GLU A 456 17.69 13.63 15.10
N ILE A 457 18.44 12.77 14.38
CA ILE A 457 19.61 13.25 13.63
C ILE A 457 19.22 14.08 12.40
N LEU A 458 18.08 13.79 11.77
CA LEU A 458 17.56 14.63 10.68
C LEU A 458 17.13 16.01 11.17
N ILE A 459 16.55 16.10 12.37
CA ILE A 459 16.24 17.39 13.03
C ILE A 459 17.53 18.17 13.32
N ALA A 460 18.54 17.49 13.89
CA ALA A 460 19.84 18.11 14.16
C ALA A 460 20.53 18.58 12.87
N LEU A 461 20.48 17.78 11.80
CA LEU A 461 20.98 18.13 10.47
C LEU A 461 20.24 19.37 9.92
N SER A 462 18.91 19.38 10.01
CA SER A 462 18.08 20.52 9.57
C SER A 462 18.44 21.81 10.32
N SER A 463 18.69 21.74 11.61
CA SER A 463 19.10 22.90 12.41
C SER A 463 20.50 23.39 12.02
N SER A 464 21.38 22.50 11.54
CA SER A 464 22.75 22.86 11.13
C SER A 464 22.83 23.48 9.73
N VAL A 465 21.76 23.44 8.93
CA VAL A 465 21.74 23.93 7.53
C VAL A 465 22.09 25.42 7.42
N THR A 466 21.70 26.23 8.38
CA THR A 466 21.94 27.67 8.36
C THR A 466 23.41 28.06 8.56
N GLU A 467 24.19 27.21 9.23
CA GLU A 467 25.58 27.50 9.62
C GLU A 467 26.59 26.60 8.89
N ASN A 468 26.14 25.51 8.28
CA ASN A 468 26.99 24.52 7.64
C ASN A 468 26.53 24.23 6.20
N ALA A 469 27.27 24.72 5.22
CA ALA A 469 26.98 24.50 3.81
C ALA A 469 26.99 23.01 3.40
N ALA A 470 27.82 22.19 4.05
CA ALA A 470 27.84 20.75 3.83
C ALA A 470 26.55 20.08 4.35
N ALA A 471 26.02 20.52 5.51
CA ALA A 471 24.74 20.06 6.01
C ALA A 471 23.60 20.42 5.05
N ALA A 472 23.61 21.64 4.50
CA ALA A 472 22.65 22.05 3.47
C ALA A 472 22.73 21.18 2.22
N ALA A 473 23.94 20.93 1.69
CA ALA A 473 24.15 20.07 0.52
C ALA A 473 23.67 18.62 0.77
N ALA A 474 23.95 18.06 1.95
CA ALA A 474 23.50 16.74 2.35
C ALA A 474 21.97 16.67 2.45
N MET A 475 21.33 17.67 3.08
CA MET A 475 19.87 17.73 3.23
C MET A 475 19.13 17.72 1.88
N HIS A 476 19.70 18.38 0.87
CA HIS A 476 19.16 18.37 -0.49
C HIS A 476 19.16 16.98 -1.16
N GLN A 477 19.91 16.02 -0.64
CA GLN A 477 19.98 14.66 -1.19
C GLN A 477 18.89 13.72 -0.66
N LEU A 478 18.12 14.12 0.35
CA LEU A 478 17.06 13.26 0.92
C LEU A 478 16.12 12.63 -0.13
N PRO A 479 15.66 13.35 -1.17
CA PRO A 479 14.81 12.75 -2.20
C PRO A 479 15.47 11.60 -2.99
N MET A 480 16.81 11.57 -3.06
CA MET A 480 17.56 10.53 -3.76
C MET A 480 17.57 9.18 -3.02
N LEU A 481 17.15 9.16 -1.75
CA LEU A 481 17.06 7.93 -0.96
C LEU A 481 15.80 7.11 -1.27
N LYS A 482 14.85 7.67 -1.99
CA LYS A 482 13.62 6.97 -2.36
C LYS A 482 13.93 5.76 -3.24
N GLY A 483 13.47 4.58 -2.80
CA GLY A 483 13.69 3.32 -3.48
C GLY A 483 15.02 2.62 -3.13
N CYS A 484 15.92 3.27 -2.37
CA CYS A 484 17.15 2.67 -1.90
C CYS A 484 16.89 1.47 -0.98
N ASP A 485 17.66 0.40 -1.17
CA ASP A 485 17.65 -0.76 -0.29
C ASP A 485 18.47 -0.49 0.98
N VAL A 486 17.93 -0.89 2.13
CA VAL A 486 18.58 -0.77 3.45
C VAL A 486 18.54 -2.10 4.17
N HIS A 487 19.64 -2.47 4.81
CA HIS A 487 19.67 -3.60 5.75
C HIS A 487 20.32 -3.21 7.07
N SER A 488 19.74 -3.70 8.17
CA SER A 488 20.30 -3.58 9.53
C SER A 488 20.55 -4.96 10.13
N THR A 489 21.71 -5.15 10.75
CA THR A 489 22.07 -6.40 11.44
C THR A 489 21.29 -6.64 12.74
N VAL A 490 20.40 -5.74 13.11
CA VAL A 490 19.50 -5.87 14.27
C VAL A 490 18.14 -5.27 13.95
N ILE A 491 17.10 -5.72 14.67
CA ILE A 491 15.77 -5.10 14.61
C ILE A 491 15.89 -3.64 15.05
N LEU A 492 15.45 -2.74 14.18
CA LEU A 492 15.43 -1.31 14.48
C LEU A 492 14.24 -0.93 15.38
N SER A 493 14.36 0.20 16.06
CA SER A 493 13.23 0.84 16.73
C SER A 493 12.13 1.22 15.73
N SER A 494 10.88 1.34 16.21
CA SER A 494 9.77 1.80 15.36
C SER A 494 10.06 3.18 14.76
N VAL A 495 10.70 4.07 15.52
CA VAL A 495 11.08 5.43 15.07
C VAL A 495 12.03 5.38 13.87
N ASP A 496 13.11 4.56 13.97
CA ASP A 496 14.06 4.42 12.88
C ASP A 496 13.41 3.77 11.65
N ALA A 497 12.65 2.70 11.85
CA ALA A 497 11.96 2.00 10.77
C ALA A 497 10.94 2.90 10.05
N ASP A 498 10.16 3.67 10.78
CA ASP A 498 9.16 4.58 10.22
C ASP A 498 9.79 5.76 9.48
N THR A 499 10.91 6.29 9.99
CA THR A 499 11.65 7.36 9.33
C THR A 499 12.21 6.89 7.98
N LEU A 500 12.87 5.72 7.94
CA LEU A 500 13.37 5.15 6.69
C LEU A 500 12.24 4.87 5.69
N LYS A 501 11.10 4.37 6.19
CA LYS A 501 9.91 4.16 5.36
C LYS A 501 9.33 5.48 4.81
N LYS A 502 9.27 6.55 5.61
CA LYS A 502 8.82 7.89 5.18
C LYS A 502 9.75 8.48 4.12
N LEU A 503 11.05 8.16 4.17
CA LEU A 503 12.02 8.49 3.12
C LEU A 503 11.86 7.62 1.86
N GLY A 504 10.93 6.64 1.88
CA GLY A 504 10.66 5.75 0.75
C GLY A 504 11.69 4.65 0.56
N MET A 505 12.47 4.31 1.58
CA MET A 505 13.51 3.28 1.53
C MET A 505 12.95 1.87 1.79
N ASN A 506 13.62 0.85 1.27
CA ASN A 506 13.24 -0.56 1.38
C ASN A 506 14.02 -1.24 2.51
N LEU A 507 13.55 -1.12 3.73
CA LEU A 507 14.21 -1.65 4.93
C LEU A 507 14.04 -3.16 5.07
N THR A 508 15.13 -3.83 5.46
CA THR A 508 15.18 -5.18 6.04
C THR A 508 16.03 -5.18 7.30
N CYS A 509 15.74 -6.10 8.22
CA CYS A 509 16.52 -6.29 9.45
C CYS A 509 16.74 -7.78 9.71
N ASP A 510 17.86 -8.12 10.33
CA ASP A 510 18.00 -9.45 10.93
C ASP A 510 17.03 -9.60 12.11
N PRO A 511 16.48 -10.80 12.33
CA PRO A 511 15.52 -11.07 13.41
C PRO A 511 16.21 -11.21 14.78
N VAL A 512 17.12 -10.30 15.10
CA VAL A 512 17.87 -10.28 16.35
C VAL A 512 17.81 -8.91 17.00
N TYR A 513 17.78 -8.88 18.34
CA TYR A 513 17.87 -7.63 19.08
C TYR A 513 19.33 -7.28 19.35
N GLU A 514 19.63 -5.98 19.45
CA GLU A 514 20.93 -5.53 19.92
C GLU A 514 21.23 -6.10 21.30
N GLU A 515 22.30 -6.90 21.42
CA GLU A 515 22.80 -7.36 22.71
C GLU A 515 23.51 -6.20 23.41
N THR A 516 22.76 -5.45 24.18
CA THR A 516 23.34 -4.48 25.09
C THR A 516 23.39 -5.08 26.50
N GLY A 517 24.48 -4.98 27.18
CA GLY A 517 24.59 -5.32 28.63
C GLY A 517 23.62 -4.44 29.47
N ARG A 518 22.89 -3.55 28.86
CA ARG A 518 21.77 -2.76 29.36
C ARG A 518 20.56 -3.00 28.48
N LYS A 519 19.47 -3.51 29.05
CA LYS A 519 18.20 -3.75 28.36
C LYS A 519 17.59 -2.39 27.94
N TYR A 520 17.96 -1.84 26.78
CA TYR A 520 17.35 -0.62 26.23
C TYR A 520 15.96 -0.86 25.61
N HIS A 521 15.63 -2.12 25.30
CA HIS A 521 14.36 -2.51 24.73
C HIS A 521 13.64 -3.51 25.65
N LYS A 522 12.94 -2.99 26.64
CA LYS A 522 11.79 -3.65 27.25
C LYS A 522 10.68 -2.61 27.33
N ILE A 523 9.77 -2.73 26.42
CA ILE A 523 8.35 -2.45 26.63
C ILE A 523 7.61 -3.69 26.19
#